data_e407144e8400eecbfa0384b4066f90e3
#
_entry.id   e407144e8400eecbfa0384b4066f90e3
#
_cell.length_a   1.000
_cell.length_b   1.000
_cell.length_c   1.000
_cell.angle_alpha   90.00
_cell.angle_beta   90.00
_cell.angle_gamma   90.00
#
_symmetry.space_group_name_H-M   'P 1'
#
loop_
_entity.id
_entity.type
_entity.pdbx_description
1 polymer ?
#
loop_
_entity_poly.entity_id
_entity_poly.type
_entity_poly.pdbx_seq_one_letter_code
_entity_poly.pdbx_strand_id
1 'polypeptide(L)'
;MTSTDSRAGGVRLTQYAHGGGCACKIPPGELEEAVARLIPASPSADLLIGVENGDDAAVVRIGPDRAVVATADFFTPVVDDARTFGRIAAANALSDVYAVGGEPLVAVNLLGWPRDLLSPELAAEVLRGGLEVAQQAGCFVSGG
;
A
#
# COMPACT_ATOMS: atom_id res chain seq x y z
N MET A 1 -28.48 24.38 29.40
CA MET A 1 -29.17 23.73 28.27
C MET A 1 -28.20 23.70 27.09
N THR A 2 -27.37 22.69 27.04
CA THR A 2 -26.38 22.49 25.97
C THR A 2 -27.02 21.54 24.97
N SER A 3 -27.30 22.08 23.80
CA SER A 3 -27.83 21.34 22.66
C SER A 3 -26.77 20.34 22.16
N THR A 4 -27.02 19.07 22.37
CA THR A 4 -26.30 17.97 21.72
C THR A 4 -26.79 17.87 20.27
N ASP A 5 -26.06 18.49 19.36
CA ASP A 5 -26.24 18.33 17.91
C ASP A 5 -25.75 16.92 17.51
N SER A 6 -26.68 15.96 17.52
CA SER A 6 -26.43 14.60 17.02
C SER A 6 -26.42 14.61 15.51
N ARG A 7 -25.28 14.98 14.91
CA ARG A 7 -25.05 14.75 13.48
C ARG A 7 -24.92 13.25 13.25
N ALA A 8 -25.98 12.63 12.73
CA ALA A 8 -25.99 11.31 12.15
C ALA A 8 -25.25 11.29 10.81
N GLY A 9 -23.99 11.69 10.82
CA GLY A 9 -23.07 11.57 9.71
C GLY A 9 -22.01 10.56 10.10
N GLY A 10 -21.96 9.40 9.41
CA GLY A 10 -20.91 8.41 9.62
C GLY A 10 -19.52 9.05 9.45
N VAL A 11 -18.51 8.43 10.05
CA VAL A 11 -17.11 8.87 9.91
C VAL A 11 -16.73 8.87 8.42
N ARG A 12 -16.22 10.00 7.96
CA ARG A 12 -15.71 10.15 6.59
C ARG A 12 -14.19 10.01 6.62
N LEU A 13 -13.66 8.91 6.10
CA LEU A 13 -12.22 8.65 6.11
C LEU A 13 -11.42 9.71 5.36
N THR A 14 -11.97 10.25 4.26
CA THR A 14 -11.30 11.25 3.43
C THR A 14 -11.02 12.57 4.17
N GLN A 15 -11.73 12.89 5.25
CA GLN A 15 -11.46 14.08 6.06
C GLN A 15 -10.12 14.03 6.81
N TYR A 16 -9.52 12.84 6.94
CA TYR A 16 -8.22 12.62 7.58
C TYR A 16 -7.08 12.51 6.55
N ALA A 17 -7.40 12.62 5.24
CA ALA A 17 -6.43 12.59 4.17
C ALA A 17 -5.91 14.00 3.86
N HIS A 18 -4.59 14.20 3.91
CA HIS A 18 -3.94 15.45 3.51
C HIS A 18 -3.69 15.54 1.99
N GLY A 19 -4.00 14.49 1.25
CA GLY A 19 -3.87 14.39 -0.21
C GLY A 19 -4.50 13.09 -0.69
N GLY A 20 -4.70 12.91 -1.99
CA GLY A 20 -5.30 11.71 -2.58
C GLY A 20 -4.27 10.82 -3.28
N GLY A 21 -4.30 9.52 -2.99
CA GLY A 21 -3.48 8.52 -3.68
C GLY A 21 -1.98 8.79 -3.59
N CYS A 22 -1.26 8.48 -4.65
CA CYS A 22 0.19 8.70 -4.75
C CYS A 22 0.59 10.19 -4.73
N ALA A 23 -0.33 11.11 -4.97
CA ALA A 23 -0.08 12.56 -4.94
C ALA A 23 0.31 13.12 -3.57
N CYS A 24 0.13 12.36 -2.48
CA CYS A 24 0.59 12.74 -1.14
C CYS A 24 2.04 12.32 -0.85
N LYS A 25 2.70 11.66 -1.79
CA LYS A 25 4.11 11.27 -1.71
C LYS A 25 5.02 12.39 -2.23
N ILE A 26 6.32 12.23 -2.07
CA ILE A 26 7.33 13.14 -2.62
C ILE A 26 7.18 13.18 -4.14
N PRO A 27 7.24 14.37 -4.77
CA PRO A 27 7.22 14.47 -6.23
C PRO A 27 8.31 13.60 -6.88
N PRO A 28 8.04 12.94 -8.02
CA PRO A 28 8.97 12.00 -8.64
C PRO A 28 10.39 12.54 -8.80
N GLY A 29 10.57 13.75 -9.32
CA GLY A 29 11.89 14.34 -9.53
C GLY A 29 12.71 14.55 -8.25
N GLU A 30 12.06 14.92 -7.14
CA GLU A 30 12.73 15.06 -5.84
C GLU A 30 13.12 13.70 -5.25
N LEU A 31 12.26 12.69 -5.44
CA LEU A 31 12.54 11.34 -5.00
C LEU A 31 13.72 10.74 -5.78
N GLU A 32 13.74 10.92 -7.10
CA GLU A 32 14.83 10.45 -7.97
C GLU A 32 16.19 11.03 -7.55
N GLU A 33 16.27 12.32 -7.25
CA GLU A 33 17.51 12.95 -6.75
C GLU A 33 17.96 12.37 -5.40
N ALA A 34 17.04 12.12 -4.49
CA ALA A 34 17.35 11.54 -3.18
C ALA A 34 17.85 10.10 -3.33
N VAL A 35 17.20 9.32 -4.17
CA VAL A 35 17.49 7.90 -4.39
C VAL A 35 18.75 7.70 -5.22
N ALA A 36 19.03 8.53 -6.22
CA ALA A 36 20.23 8.43 -7.05
C ALA A 36 21.54 8.43 -6.24
N ARG A 37 21.52 9.04 -5.07
CA ARG A 37 22.66 9.05 -4.13
C ARG A 37 22.84 7.76 -3.34
N LEU A 38 21.82 6.89 -3.35
CA LEU A 38 21.80 5.63 -2.61
C LEU A 38 22.08 4.41 -3.49
N ILE A 39 22.05 4.59 -4.82
CA ILE A 39 22.29 3.51 -5.78
C ILE A 39 23.76 3.07 -5.67
N PRO A 40 24.06 1.78 -5.39
CA PRO A 40 25.41 1.26 -5.38
C PRO A 40 26.06 1.40 -6.75
N ALA A 41 27.35 1.71 -6.79
CA ALA A 41 28.13 1.78 -8.03
C ALA A 41 28.19 0.45 -8.80
N SER A 42 27.87 -0.67 -8.14
CA SER A 42 27.80 -2.01 -8.72
C SER A 42 26.63 -2.77 -8.10
N PRO A 43 25.46 -2.75 -8.72
CA PRO A 43 24.32 -3.57 -8.27
C PRO A 43 24.65 -5.05 -8.38
N SER A 44 24.03 -5.88 -7.54
CA SER A 44 24.16 -7.33 -7.63
C SER A 44 23.64 -7.84 -8.98
N ALA A 45 24.33 -8.81 -9.58
CA ALA A 45 23.85 -9.48 -10.78
C ALA A 45 22.52 -10.23 -10.58
N ASP A 46 22.13 -10.47 -9.34
CA ASP A 46 20.85 -11.08 -8.98
C ASP A 46 19.71 -10.06 -8.81
N LEU A 47 20.01 -8.77 -8.76
CA LEU A 47 18.99 -7.72 -8.81
C LEU A 47 18.54 -7.55 -10.27
N LEU A 48 17.33 -8.00 -10.58
CA LEU A 48 16.77 -7.98 -11.93
C LEU A 48 16.03 -6.68 -12.23
N ILE A 49 15.31 -6.17 -11.24
CA ILE A 49 14.63 -4.87 -11.26
C ILE A 49 14.95 -4.20 -9.93
N GLY A 50 15.44 -3.00 -9.99
CA GLY A 50 15.82 -2.20 -8.84
C GLY A 50 15.45 -0.74 -9.03
N VAL A 51 15.90 0.10 -8.12
CA VAL A 51 15.58 1.53 -8.07
C VAL A 51 15.99 2.26 -9.36
N GLU A 52 17.07 1.82 -10.01
CA GLU A 52 17.58 2.37 -11.27
C GLU A 52 16.62 2.19 -12.45
N ASN A 53 15.67 1.27 -12.33
CA ASN A 53 14.67 1.02 -13.37
C ASN A 53 13.48 1.98 -13.28
N GLY A 54 13.34 2.72 -12.17
CA GLY A 54 12.18 3.56 -11.90
C GLY A 54 10.88 2.77 -11.73
N ASP A 55 10.99 1.51 -11.32
CA ASP A 55 9.86 0.60 -11.11
C ASP A 55 9.37 0.64 -9.67
N ASP A 56 8.10 0.36 -9.44
CA ASP A 56 7.48 0.34 -8.12
C ASP A 56 7.75 -0.96 -7.35
N ALA A 57 8.33 -1.97 -8.01
CA ALA A 57 8.67 -3.25 -7.42
C ALA A 57 10.17 -3.57 -7.57
N ALA A 58 10.74 -4.23 -6.57
CA ALA A 58 12.06 -4.83 -6.67
C ALA A 58 11.95 -6.32 -7.03
N VAL A 59 12.81 -6.79 -7.93
CA VAL A 59 12.87 -8.20 -8.34
C VAL A 59 14.25 -8.74 -8.15
N VAL A 60 14.41 -9.77 -7.33
CA VAL A 60 15.68 -10.42 -7.01
C VAL A 60 15.64 -11.89 -7.37
N ARG A 61 16.63 -12.34 -8.15
CA ARG A 61 16.83 -13.75 -8.48
C ARG A 61 17.22 -14.55 -7.22
N ILE A 62 16.54 -15.66 -7.00
CA ILE A 62 16.81 -16.57 -5.88
C ILE A 62 17.17 -17.99 -6.35
N GLY A 63 17.24 -18.21 -7.65
CA GLY A 63 17.57 -19.49 -8.26
C GLY A 63 17.57 -19.42 -9.78
N PRO A 64 17.89 -20.53 -10.49
CA PRO A 64 17.98 -20.53 -11.95
C PRO A 64 16.69 -20.03 -12.63
N ASP A 65 15.54 -20.45 -12.10
CA ASP A 65 14.22 -20.23 -12.69
C ASP A 65 13.27 -19.48 -11.75
N ARG A 66 13.80 -18.83 -10.71
CA ARG A 66 12.98 -18.20 -9.66
C ARG A 66 13.53 -16.84 -9.28
N ALA A 67 12.58 -15.92 -9.07
CA ALA A 67 12.84 -14.62 -8.49
C ALA A 67 11.78 -14.29 -7.43
N VAL A 68 12.12 -13.41 -6.52
CA VAL A 68 11.19 -12.82 -5.54
C VAL A 68 10.90 -11.40 -5.99
N VAL A 69 9.61 -11.05 -5.99
CA VAL A 69 9.11 -9.69 -6.16
C VAL A 69 8.78 -9.13 -4.79
N ALA A 70 9.24 -7.94 -4.48
CA ALA A 70 8.92 -7.22 -3.26
C ALA A 70 8.45 -5.81 -3.61
N THR A 71 7.28 -5.44 -3.11
CA THR A 71 6.72 -4.09 -3.20
C THR A 71 6.05 -3.70 -1.90
N ALA A 72 5.95 -2.40 -1.64
CA ALA A 72 5.14 -1.84 -0.57
C ALA A 72 4.58 -0.51 -1.03
N ASP A 73 3.27 -0.41 -1.10
CA ASP A 73 2.59 0.84 -1.41
C ASP A 73 1.56 1.20 -0.34
N PHE A 74 1.46 2.48 -0.03
CA PHE A 74 0.50 3.00 0.94
C PHE A 74 0.04 4.39 0.53
N PHE A 75 -1.18 4.73 0.90
CA PHE A 75 -1.75 6.05 0.68
C PHE A 75 -2.88 6.35 1.68
N THR A 76 -3.24 7.62 1.77
CA THR A 76 -4.35 8.07 2.61
C THR A 76 -5.70 7.73 1.97
N PRO A 77 -6.80 7.64 2.75
CA PRO A 77 -8.11 7.30 2.22
C PRO A 77 -8.55 8.16 1.05
N VAL A 78 -8.95 7.51 -0.05
CA VAL A 78 -9.48 8.13 -1.27
C VAL A 78 -11.01 8.03 -1.38
N VAL A 79 -11.62 7.22 -0.48
CA VAL A 79 -13.07 7.06 -0.33
C VAL A 79 -13.45 7.02 1.14
N ASP A 80 -14.69 7.34 1.48
CA ASP A 80 -15.18 7.39 2.86
C ASP A 80 -15.56 6.00 3.42
N ASP A 81 -15.95 5.07 2.56
CA ASP A 81 -16.29 3.71 2.97
C ASP A 81 -15.03 2.90 3.29
N ALA A 82 -14.93 2.47 4.54
CA ALA A 82 -13.73 1.82 5.08
C ALA A 82 -13.39 0.51 4.35
N ARG A 83 -14.42 -0.31 4.07
CA ARG A 83 -14.23 -1.59 3.39
C ARG A 83 -13.80 -1.41 1.94
N THR A 84 -14.39 -0.45 1.24
CA THR A 84 -14.01 -0.08 -0.12
C THR A 84 -12.59 0.49 -0.15
N PHE A 85 -12.20 1.34 0.82
CA PHE A 85 -10.82 1.82 0.92
C PHE A 85 -9.83 0.66 1.08
N GLY A 86 -10.11 -0.29 1.96
CA GLY A 86 -9.26 -1.49 2.11
C GLY A 86 -9.13 -2.31 0.83
N ARG A 87 -10.21 -2.46 0.07
CA ARG A 87 -10.19 -3.14 -1.24
C ARG A 87 -9.33 -2.40 -2.26
N ILE A 88 -9.43 -1.08 -2.32
CA ILE A 88 -8.62 -0.25 -3.21
C ILE A 88 -7.13 -0.36 -2.82
N ALA A 89 -6.82 -0.27 -1.52
CA ALA A 89 -5.45 -0.36 -1.04
C ALA A 89 -4.78 -1.70 -1.40
N ALA A 90 -5.49 -2.82 -1.22
CA ALA A 90 -4.97 -4.13 -1.59
C ALA A 90 -4.81 -4.28 -3.11
N ALA A 91 -5.79 -3.83 -3.90
CA ALA A 91 -5.71 -3.89 -5.36
C ALA A 91 -4.53 -3.07 -5.89
N ASN A 92 -4.30 -1.89 -5.30
CA ASN A 92 -3.17 -1.02 -5.66
C ASN A 92 -1.82 -1.70 -5.37
N ALA A 93 -1.62 -2.24 -4.15
CA ALA A 93 -0.38 -2.93 -3.80
C ALA A 93 -0.12 -4.20 -4.63
N LEU A 94 -1.17 -4.92 -5.01
CA LEU A 94 -1.04 -6.10 -5.88
C LEU A 94 -0.71 -5.73 -7.32
N SER A 95 -1.08 -4.54 -7.78
CA SER A 95 -0.84 -4.11 -9.17
C SER A 95 0.63 -4.07 -9.52
N ASP A 96 1.50 -3.69 -8.59
CA ASP A 96 2.95 -3.63 -8.79
C ASP A 96 3.55 -5.02 -9.01
N VAL A 97 3.04 -6.03 -8.29
CA VAL A 97 3.43 -7.43 -8.49
C VAL A 97 3.07 -7.90 -9.90
N TYR A 98 1.85 -7.60 -10.34
CA TYR A 98 1.38 -7.97 -11.68
C TYR A 98 2.11 -7.21 -12.78
N ALA A 99 2.47 -5.93 -12.55
CA ALA A 99 3.18 -5.11 -13.52
C ALA A 99 4.53 -5.71 -13.92
N VAL A 100 5.22 -6.38 -13.00
CA VAL A 100 6.49 -7.07 -13.27
C VAL A 100 6.30 -8.56 -13.61
N GLY A 101 5.06 -9.01 -13.84
CA GLY A 101 4.74 -10.39 -14.22
C GLY A 101 4.80 -11.39 -13.06
N GLY A 102 4.76 -10.93 -11.83
CA GLY A 102 4.79 -11.78 -10.63
C GLY A 102 3.41 -12.33 -10.25
N GLU A 103 3.39 -13.35 -9.41
CA GLU A 103 2.20 -13.89 -8.76
C GLU A 103 2.23 -13.57 -7.27
N PRO A 104 1.17 -12.93 -6.72
CA PRO A 104 1.11 -12.62 -5.30
C PRO A 104 1.06 -13.90 -4.47
N LEU A 105 1.96 -14.05 -3.50
CA LEU A 105 2.02 -15.22 -2.62
C LEU A 105 1.62 -14.88 -1.19
N VAL A 106 2.20 -13.81 -0.65
CA VAL A 106 2.01 -13.40 0.73
C VAL A 106 2.01 -11.87 0.83
N ALA A 107 1.18 -11.35 1.70
CA ALA A 107 1.12 -9.93 2.04
C ALA A 107 1.14 -9.73 3.55
N VAL A 108 1.68 -8.59 3.97
CA VAL A 108 1.57 -8.06 5.33
C VAL A 108 0.80 -6.74 5.29
N ASN A 109 -0.02 -6.47 6.31
CA ASN A 109 -0.70 -5.19 6.42
C ASN A 109 0.22 -4.16 7.05
N LEU A 110 0.29 -2.98 6.45
CA LEU A 110 0.89 -1.79 7.04
C LEU A 110 -0.24 -0.77 7.26
N LEU A 111 -0.70 -0.64 8.48
CA LEU A 111 -1.82 0.21 8.83
C LEU A 111 -1.40 1.32 9.79
N GLY A 112 -1.24 2.53 9.28
CA GLY A 112 -1.13 3.75 10.10
C GLY A 112 -2.53 4.18 10.55
N TRP A 113 -2.88 3.94 11.82
CA TRP A 113 -4.23 4.18 12.32
C TRP A 113 -4.25 5.24 13.43
N PRO A 114 -5.01 6.34 13.29
CA PRO A 114 -5.13 7.36 14.31
C PRO A 114 -6.09 6.89 15.41
N ARG A 115 -5.64 5.98 16.26
CA ARG A 115 -6.44 5.28 17.27
C ARG A 115 -7.15 6.20 18.28
N ASP A 116 -6.66 7.42 18.46
CA ASP A 116 -7.26 8.41 19.35
C ASP A 116 -8.46 9.13 18.70
N LEU A 117 -8.65 8.96 17.37
CA LEU A 117 -9.68 9.61 16.57
C LEU A 117 -10.66 8.61 15.95
N LEU A 118 -10.20 7.43 15.61
CA LEU A 118 -10.96 6.41 14.88
C LEU A 118 -11.00 5.09 15.64
N SER A 119 -12.16 4.44 15.61
CA SER A 119 -12.39 3.20 16.37
C SER A 119 -11.67 2.00 15.75
N PRO A 120 -11.34 0.98 16.56
CA PRO A 120 -10.78 -0.29 16.06
C PRO A 120 -11.73 -1.05 15.12
N GLU A 121 -13.05 -0.91 15.30
CA GLU A 121 -14.05 -1.55 14.44
C GLU A 121 -13.96 -1.03 13.01
N LEU A 122 -13.72 0.28 12.85
CA LEU A 122 -13.53 0.90 11.55
C LEU A 122 -12.23 0.41 10.89
N ALA A 123 -11.14 0.24 11.67
CA ALA A 123 -9.90 -0.38 11.20
C ALA A 123 -10.14 -1.81 10.71
N ALA A 124 -10.94 -2.59 11.46
CA ALA A 124 -11.29 -3.96 11.09
C ALA A 124 -12.04 -4.02 9.74
N GLU A 125 -12.91 -3.04 9.43
CA GLU A 125 -13.57 -2.98 8.12
C GLU A 125 -12.57 -2.70 6.97
N VAL A 126 -11.58 -1.81 7.18
CA VAL A 126 -10.50 -1.59 6.21
C VAL A 126 -9.74 -2.90 5.96
N LEU A 127 -9.29 -3.56 7.02
CA LEU A 127 -8.53 -4.82 6.92
C LEU A 127 -9.35 -5.93 6.25
N ARG A 128 -10.67 -6.00 6.53
CA ARG A 128 -11.57 -6.96 5.89
C ARG A 128 -11.68 -6.73 4.39
N GLY A 129 -11.77 -5.47 3.96
CA GLY A 129 -11.76 -5.12 2.53
C GLY A 129 -10.48 -5.56 1.84
N GLY A 130 -9.32 -5.33 2.45
CA GLY A 130 -8.02 -5.78 1.94
C GLY A 130 -7.92 -7.30 1.84
N LEU A 131 -8.38 -8.01 2.88
CA LEU A 131 -8.38 -9.47 2.91
C LEU A 131 -9.23 -10.09 1.78
N GLU A 132 -10.38 -9.50 1.45
CA GLU A 132 -11.23 -9.97 0.35
C GLU A 132 -10.51 -9.96 -1.00
N VAL A 133 -9.80 -8.87 -1.29
CA VAL A 133 -9.06 -8.74 -2.55
C VAL A 133 -7.85 -9.68 -2.57
N ALA A 134 -7.12 -9.77 -1.47
CA ALA A 134 -6.00 -10.70 -1.35
C ALA A 134 -6.44 -12.17 -1.56
N GLN A 135 -7.57 -12.57 -0.98
CA GLN A 135 -8.14 -13.91 -1.17
C GLN A 135 -8.53 -14.18 -2.64
N GLN A 136 -9.12 -13.18 -3.33
CA GLN A 136 -9.45 -13.30 -4.76
C GLN A 136 -8.19 -13.47 -5.63
N ALA A 137 -7.08 -12.86 -5.21
CA ALA A 137 -5.77 -12.99 -5.86
C ALA A 137 -5.00 -14.27 -5.47
N GLY A 138 -5.53 -15.11 -4.57
CA GLY A 138 -4.81 -16.27 -4.05
C GLY A 138 -3.66 -15.91 -3.10
N CYS A 139 -3.60 -14.67 -2.63
CA CYS A 139 -2.56 -14.15 -1.77
C CYS A 139 -2.87 -14.38 -0.28
N PHE A 140 -1.92 -14.93 0.46
CA PHE A 140 -2.06 -15.11 1.90
C PHE A 140 -1.73 -13.80 2.64
N VAL A 141 -2.65 -13.32 3.47
CA VAL A 141 -2.36 -12.21 4.39
C VAL A 141 -1.87 -12.78 5.71
N SER A 142 -0.63 -12.51 6.08
CA SER A 142 0.07 -13.11 7.21
C SER A 142 0.82 -12.06 8.03
N GLY A 143 0.11 -11.36 8.89
CA GLY A 143 0.71 -10.38 9.78
C GLY A 143 0.54 -8.93 9.33
N GLY A 144 1.16 -8.02 10.09
CA GLY A 144 1.07 -6.57 9.95
C GLY A 144 0.63 -5.89 11.22
#